data_cf5228b851d7b4722f392eac3400a766
#
_entry.id   cf5228b851d7b4722f392eac3400a766
#
_cell.length_a   1.000
_cell.length_b   1.000
_cell.length_c   1.000
_cell.angle_alpha   90.00
_cell.angle_beta   90.00
_cell.angle_gamma   90.00
#
_symmetry.space_group_name_H-M   'P 1'
#
loop_
_entity.id
_entity.type
_entity.pdbx_description
1 polymer ?
#
loop_
_entity_poly.entity_id
_entity_poly.type
_entity_poly.pdbx_seq_one_letter_code
_entity_poly.pdbx_strand_id
1 'polypeptide(L)'
;ERRRGSGTYISSESRRTPRGNSIAIVTTYISDYIFPTIIRGIEETLTNAGYDLTLNVTNNHVEEEARILQSLISRRVDGVIVEGTKTAFPNPNVELYRRLEKMGVPVVFFNSYYRDLPDSVYVVTDDRKAGLQAVDLLIEKGCRRIGGVFKSDDMQGHGRYAGFSEGLIHNGCVLGDDNVVWYTTAERSRLFRPDNSDYMFERLRGCDGIVCYNDQIAYGVIDLLQKHNVRVPEDVLVIGFDDSSISEYSPVKITSFVHPKVEMGRAAANKLIHMLRSSDPEQPLVLDMPLHEKESTRR
;
A
#
# COMPACT_ATOMS: atom_id res chain seq x y z
N GLU A 1 -7.10 45.19 14.54
CA GLU A 1 -7.05 46.61 14.11
C GLU A 1 -8.10 47.42 14.85
N ARG A 2 -7.71 48.56 15.43
CA ARG A 2 -8.63 49.51 16.04
C ARG A 2 -9.01 50.58 15.02
N ARG A 3 -10.28 50.65 14.66
CA ARG A 3 -10.83 51.77 13.89
C ARG A 3 -11.56 52.73 14.84
N ARG A 4 -11.17 54.00 14.82
CA ARG A 4 -11.80 55.05 15.66
C ARG A 4 -13.30 55.14 15.33
N GLY A 5 -14.18 54.85 16.28
CA GLY A 5 -15.63 54.99 16.17
C GLY A 5 -16.43 53.73 15.83
N SER A 6 -15.80 52.54 15.61
CA SER A 6 -16.52 51.32 15.15
C SER A 6 -16.24 50.07 15.97
N GLY A 7 -15.62 50.14 17.15
CA GLY A 7 -15.31 48.97 17.96
C GLY A 7 -14.05 48.22 17.54
N THR A 8 -13.75 47.15 18.20
CA THR A 8 -12.61 46.25 17.89
C THR A 8 -13.12 45.09 17.03
N TYR A 9 -12.60 44.97 15.82
CA TYR A 9 -12.89 43.85 14.91
C TYR A 9 -11.75 42.87 14.99
N ILE A 10 -12.08 41.60 15.08
CA ILE A 10 -11.11 40.50 14.90
C ILE A 10 -10.92 40.35 13.39
N SER A 11 -9.70 40.57 12.89
CA SER A 11 -9.42 40.33 11.46
C SER A 11 -9.59 38.84 11.15
N SER A 12 -10.03 38.55 9.93
CA SER A 12 -10.15 37.13 9.48
C SER A 12 -8.80 36.42 9.45
N GLU A 13 -7.68 37.13 9.41
CA GLU A 13 -6.32 36.61 9.51
C GLU A 13 -5.95 36.17 10.94
N SER A 14 -6.60 36.67 11.99
CA SER A 14 -6.30 36.33 13.38
C SER A 14 -7.00 35.05 13.85
N ARG A 15 -7.71 34.30 12.98
CA ARG A 15 -8.37 33.03 13.32
C ARG A 15 -7.48 31.80 13.20
N ARG A 16 -6.24 31.93 12.75
CA ARG A 16 -5.27 30.85 12.91
C ARG A 16 -4.66 30.97 14.30
N THR A 17 -5.22 30.27 15.28
CA THR A 17 -4.45 29.89 16.50
C THR A 17 -3.13 29.31 16.01
N PRO A 18 -1.97 29.62 16.67
CA PRO A 18 -0.73 28.93 16.33
C PRO A 18 -1.01 27.44 16.38
N ARG A 19 -0.99 26.78 15.21
CA ARG A 19 -1.07 25.32 15.15
C ARG A 19 0.21 24.79 15.76
N GLY A 20 0.11 23.77 16.60
CA GLY A 20 1.21 23.29 17.42
C GLY A 20 2.23 22.44 16.68
N ASN A 21 2.38 22.56 15.36
CA ASN A 21 3.31 21.78 14.51
C ASN A 21 3.20 20.25 14.69
N SER A 22 2.08 19.72 15.17
CA SER A 22 1.90 18.33 15.52
C SER A 22 1.24 17.55 14.37
N ILE A 23 1.98 16.64 13.74
CA ILE A 23 1.50 15.75 12.69
C ILE A 23 1.38 14.33 13.22
N ALA A 24 0.28 13.66 12.85
CA ALA A 24 0.09 12.25 13.14
C ALA A 24 0.35 11.39 11.90
N ILE A 25 1.15 10.36 12.07
CA ILE A 25 1.27 9.25 11.12
C ILE A 25 0.40 8.12 11.65
N VAL A 26 -0.49 7.60 10.80
CA VAL A 26 -1.31 6.41 11.06
C VAL A 26 -0.92 5.36 10.03
N THR A 27 -0.47 4.21 10.48
CA THR A 27 -0.01 3.12 9.61
C THR A 27 -0.55 1.78 10.06
N THR A 28 -0.62 0.81 9.17
CA THR A 28 -1.04 -0.55 9.53
C THR A 28 0.03 -1.28 10.35
N TYR A 29 1.32 -1.13 10.01
CA TYR A 29 2.45 -1.75 10.70
C TYR A 29 3.65 -0.80 10.78
N ILE A 30 4.60 -1.06 11.69
CA ILE A 30 5.80 -0.23 11.87
C ILE A 30 7.12 -1.00 11.87
N SER A 31 7.10 -2.30 12.18
CA SER A 31 8.30 -3.02 12.63
C SER A 31 9.00 -3.81 11.53
N ASP A 32 8.33 -4.08 10.42
CA ASP A 32 8.83 -5.00 9.43
C ASP A 32 8.52 -4.58 7.98
N TYR A 33 9.14 -5.27 7.06
CA TYR A 33 8.91 -5.23 5.63
C TYR A 33 9.24 -3.86 5.01
N ILE A 34 8.27 -3.21 4.34
CA ILE A 34 8.48 -1.92 3.64
C ILE A 34 8.25 -0.69 4.53
N PHE A 35 7.49 -0.84 5.61
CA PHE A 35 6.98 0.27 6.43
C PHE A 35 8.06 1.13 7.08
N PRO A 36 9.12 0.57 7.69
CA PRO A 36 10.18 1.40 8.30
C PRO A 36 10.81 2.39 7.32
N THR A 37 10.98 1.98 6.07
CA THR A 37 11.59 2.82 5.03
C THR A 37 10.66 3.95 4.58
N ILE A 38 9.35 3.68 4.45
CA ILE A 38 8.35 4.69 4.12
C ILE A 38 8.23 5.71 5.26
N ILE A 39 8.09 5.21 6.51
CA ILE A 39 7.97 6.05 7.71
C ILE A 39 9.18 6.95 7.86
N ARG A 40 10.40 6.45 7.60
CA ARG A 40 11.62 7.25 7.61
C ARG A 40 11.56 8.38 6.58
N GLY A 41 11.09 8.11 5.36
CA GLY A 41 10.90 9.15 4.34
C GLY A 41 9.91 10.25 4.75
N ILE A 42 8.82 9.88 5.45
CA ILE A 42 7.88 10.82 6.04
C ILE A 42 8.55 11.63 7.15
N GLU A 43 9.19 10.95 8.09
CA GLU A 43 9.80 11.53 9.29
C GLU A 43 10.88 12.54 8.92
N GLU A 44 11.87 12.15 8.10
CA GLU A 44 12.94 13.04 7.65
C GLU A 44 12.39 14.32 7.01
N THR A 45 11.36 14.20 6.17
CA THR A 45 10.77 15.32 5.44
C THR A 45 10.04 16.29 6.38
N LEU A 46 9.23 15.76 7.30
CA LEU A 46 8.44 16.57 8.23
C LEU A 46 9.30 17.22 9.30
N THR A 47 10.27 16.48 9.87
CA THR A 47 11.20 17.00 10.89
C THR A 47 12.07 18.13 10.32
N ASN A 48 12.58 17.98 9.09
CA ASN A 48 13.32 19.05 8.41
C ASN A 48 12.45 20.30 8.14
N ALA A 49 11.14 20.13 8.04
CA ALA A 49 10.20 21.23 7.88
C ALA A 49 9.72 21.83 9.22
N GLY A 50 10.17 21.33 10.36
CA GLY A 50 9.91 21.82 11.71
C GLY A 50 8.61 21.28 12.34
N TYR A 51 8.16 20.08 11.94
CA TYR A 51 6.97 19.45 12.51
C TYR A 51 7.35 18.36 13.52
N ASP A 52 6.58 18.29 14.62
CA ASP A 52 6.62 17.21 15.58
C ASP A 52 5.72 16.04 15.14
N LEU A 53 6.16 14.81 15.37
CA LEU A 53 5.50 13.62 14.88
C LEU A 53 4.96 12.73 15.98
N THR A 54 3.77 12.17 15.76
CA THR A 54 3.24 11.05 16.53
C THR A 54 2.96 9.89 15.62
N LEU A 55 3.42 8.69 15.98
CA LEU A 55 3.20 7.47 15.22
C LEU A 55 2.10 6.63 15.88
N ASN A 56 1.11 6.23 15.10
CA ASN A 56 -0.04 5.45 15.54
C ASN A 56 -0.18 4.21 14.63
N VAL A 57 -0.49 3.06 15.23
CA VAL A 57 -0.54 1.77 14.54
C VAL A 57 -1.92 1.15 14.66
N THR A 58 -2.51 0.79 13.52
CA THR A 58 -3.85 0.18 13.49
C THR A 58 -3.81 -1.35 13.55
N ASN A 59 -2.66 -1.98 13.27
CA ASN A 59 -2.53 -3.42 13.06
C ASN A 59 -3.58 -3.98 12.05
N ASN A 60 -3.97 -3.15 11.10
CA ASN A 60 -5.02 -3.41 10.11
C ASN A 60 -6.41 -3.71 10.73
N HIS A 61 -6.70 -3.13 11.93
CA HIS A 61 -8.00 -3.22 12.61
C HIS A 61 -8.76 -1.91 12.48
N VAL A 62 -9.98 -1.98 11.95
CA VAL A 62 -10.84 -0.82 11.67
C VAL A 62 -11.25 -0.10 12.96
N GLU A 63 -11.44 -0.85 14.05
CA GLU A 63 -11.77 -0.34 15.38
C GLU A 63 -10.61 0.47 15.98
N GLU A 64 -9.36 0.02 15.77
CA GLU A 64 -8.17 0.76 16.18
C GLU A 64 -8.01 2.06 15.38
N GLU A 65 -8.26 2.01 14.08
CA GLU A 65 -8.28 3.22 13.26
C GLU A 65 -9.29 4.23 13.79
N ALA A 66 -10.53 3.80 14.12
CA ALA A 66 -11.55 4.66 14.74
C ALA A 66 -11.08 5.30 16.04
N ARG A 67 -10.49 4.50 16.94
CA ARG A 67 -9.98 4.96 18.23
C ARG A 67 -8.86 6.00 18.05
N ILE A 68 -7.94 5.75 17.12
CA ILE A 68 -6.86 6.69 16.79
C ILE A 68 -7.45 7.99 16.24
N LEU A 69 -8.31 7.95 15.24
CA LEU A 69 -8.92 9.14 14.62
C LEU A 69 -9.68 9.99 15.64
N GLN A 70 -10.45 9.37 16.55
CA GLN A 70 -11.14 10.08 17.65
C GLN A 70 -10.15 10.78 18.58
N SER A 71 -9.02 10.14 18.91
CA SER A 71 -7.95 10.74 19.71
C SER A 71 -7.32 11.95 18.99
N LEU A 72 -7.02 11.82 17.68
CA LEU A 72 -6.44 12.90 16.87
C LEU A 72 -7.38 14.11 16.79
N ILE A 73 -8.67 13.88 16.57
CA ILE A 73 -9.71 14.91 16.61
C ILE A 73 -9.72 15.65 17.94
N SER A 74 -9.64 14.90 19.07
CA SER A 74 -9.67 15.47 20.41
C SER A 74 -8.41 16.28 20.72
N ARG A 75 -7.24 15.84 20.25
CA ARG A 75 -5.94 16.52 20.44
C ARG A 75 -5.74 17.70 19.50
N ARG A 76 -6.56 17.84 18.45
CA ARG A 76 -6.47 18.90 17.45
C ARG A 76 -5.11 18.93 16.76
N VAL A 77 -4.67 17.79 16.24
CA VAL A 77 -3.46 17.71 15.41
C VAL A 77 -3.56 18.64 14.18
N ASP A 78 -2.44 19.09 13.66
CA ASP A 78 -2.41 20.01 12.53
C ASP A 78 -2.57 19.30 11.18
N GLY A 79 -2.18 18.03 11.08
CA GLY A 79 -2.32 17.23 9.87
C GLY A 79 -2.17 15.73 10.15
N VAL A 80 -2.59 14.91 9.19
CA VAL A 80 -2.54 13.44 9.32
C VAL A 80 -2.04 12.82 8.01
N ILE A 81 -1.07 11.90 8.11
CA ILE A 81 -0.65 11.03 7.01
C ILE A 81 -1.12 9.61 7.35
N VAL A 82 -1.90 8.99 6.47
CA VAL A 82 -2.62 7.74 6.76
C VAL A 82 -2.35 6.66 5.74
N GLU A 83 -1.96 5.47 6.21
CA GLU A 83 -2.19 4.25 5.46
C GLU A 83 -3.54 3.67 5.89
N GLY A 84 -4.46 3.56 4.94
CA GLY A 84 -5.82 3.11 5.22
C GLY A 84 -5.87 1.63 5.63
N THR A 85 -6.83 1.31 6.50
CA THR A 85 -7.08 -0.03 7.03
C THR A 85 -8.12 -0.75 6.17
N LYS A 86 -7.81 -1.97 5.69
CA LYS A 86 -8.73 -2.81 4.89
C LYS A 86 -9.41 -2.05 3.74
N THR A 87 -8.63 -1.34 2.98
CA THR A 87 -9.09 -0.35 1.99
C THR A 87 -9.90 -0.90 0.81
N ALA A 88 -9.95 -2.22 0.63
CA ALA A 88 -10.81 -2.86 -0.36
C ALA A 88 -12.29 -2.90 0.04
N PHE A 89 -12.60 -2.66 1.31
CA PHE A 89 -13.95 -2.69 1.86
C PHE A 89 -14.47 -1.29 2.17
N PRO A 90 -15.81 -1.09 2.22
CA PRO A 90 -16.37 0.16 2.71
C PRO A 90 -15.84 0.50 4.11
N ASN A 91 -15.42 1.75 4.31
CA ASN A 91 -14.82 2.16 5.57
C ASN A 91 -15.91 2.73 6.52
N PRO A 92 -16.17 2.11 7.68
CA PRO A 92 -17.12 2.65 8.67
C PRO A 92 -16.65 3.96 9.32
N ASN A 93 -15.36 4.31 9.17
CA ASN A 93 -14.75 5.50 9.77
C ASN A 93 -14.79 6.76 8.88
N VAL A 94 -15.44 6.71 7.71
CA VAL A 94 -15.53 7.83 6.76
C VAL A 94 -15.93 9.14 7.43
N GLU A 95 -16.91 9.12 8.35
CA GLU A 95 -17.36 10.32 9.06
C GLU A 95 -16.30 10.93 10.00
N LEU A 96 -15.35 10.13 10.49
CA LEU A 96 -14.22 10.66 11.29
C LEU A 96 -13.24 11.42 10.40
N TYR A 97 -12.96 10.94 9.19
CA TYR A 97 -12.16 11.64 8.19
C TYR A 97 -12.83 12.94 7.77
N ARG A 98 -14.13 12.91 7.44
CA ARG A 98 -14.91 14.12 7.12
C ARG A 98 -14.93 15.13 8.27
N ARG A 99 -14.90 14.65 9.51
CA ARG A 99 -14.80 15.51 10.68
C ARG A 99 -13.44 16.20 10.80
N LEU A 100 -12.34 15.50 10.52
CA LEU A 100 -10.99 16.10 10.44
C LEU A 100 -10.97 17.20 9.38
N GLU A 101 -11.50 16.93 8.19
CA GLU A 101 -11.60 17.87 7.09
C GLU A 101 -12.41 19.12 7.48
N LYS A 102 -13.61 18.96 8.08
CA LYS A 102 -14.43 20.06 8.58
C LYS A 102 -13.72 20.90 9.66
N MET A 103 -12.79 20.33 10.39
CA MET A 103 -11.94 21.02 11.35
C MET A 103 -10.75 21.74 10.69
N GLY A 104 -10.58 21.59 9.37
CA GLY A 104 -9.46 22.13 8.59
C GLY A 104 -8.15 21.38 8.85
N VAL A 105 -8.22 20.11 9.24
CA VAL A 105 -7.07 19.22 9.40
C VAL A 105 -6.86 18.46 8.09
N PRO A 106 -5.80 18.76 7.32
CA PRO A 106 -5.53 18.05 6.07
C PRO A 106 -5.15 16.59 6.35
N VAL A 107 -5.62 15.70 5.46
CA VAL A 107 -5.32 14.27 5.47
C VAL A 107 -4.71 13.88 4.14
N VAL A 108 -3.56 13.22 4.18
CA VAL A 108 -2.90 12.64 3.00
C VAL A 108 -2.80 11.12 3.19
N PHE A 109 -3.32 10.37 2.24
CA PHE A 109 -3.19 8.92 2.25
C PHE A 109 -1.90 8.47 1.55
N PHE A 110 -1.33 7.34 1.97
CA PHE A 110 -0.22 6.68 1.29
C PHE A 110 -0.46 5.17 1.17
N ASN A 111 0.17 4.53 0.21
CA ASN A 111 -0.01 3.13 -0.20
C ASN A 111 -1.42 2.81 -0.71
N SER A 112 -2.45 3.31 -0.06
CA SER A 112 -3.84 3.08 -0.40
C SER A 112 -4.71 4.23 0.10
N TYR A 113 -5.95 4.29 -0.37
CA TYR A 113 -6.94 5.31 0.04
C TYR A 113 -8.34 4.68 0.07
N TYR A 114 -9.33 5.41 0.56
CA TYR A 114 -10.72 4.96 0.59
C TYR A 114 -11.54 5.53 -0.57
N ARG A 115 -12.18 4.67 -1.35
CA ARG A 115 -13.07 5.09 -2.45
C ARG A 115 -14.26 5.93 -1.98
N ASP A 116 -14.67 5.74 -0.73
CA ASP A 116 -15.76 6.50 -0.09
C ASP A 116 -15.36 7.94 0.26
N LEU A 117 -14.11 8.32 0.03
CA LEU A 117 -13.54 9.66 0.17
C LEU A 117 -12.95 10.13 -1.18
N PRO A 118 -13.79 10.46 -2.18
CA PRO A 118 -13.36 10.69 -3.56
C PRO A 118 -12.42 11.89 -3.73
N ASP A 119 -12.50 12.88 -2.85
CA ASP A 119 -11.68 14.10 -2.90
C ASP A 119 -10.36 13.97 -2.11
N SER A 120 -10.01 12.75 -1.67
CA SER A 120 -8.80 12.51 -0.90
C SER A 120 -7.54 12.78 -1.70
N VAL A 121 -6.56 13.42 -1.04
CA VAL A 121 -5.19 13.50 -1.52
C VAL A 121 -4.45 12.23 -1.13
N TYR A 122 -3.82 11.59 -2.10
CA TYR A 122 -3.10 10.34 -1.85
C TYR A 122 -1.81 10.23 -2.67
N VAL A 123 -0.92 9.35 -2.22
CA VAL A 123 0.25 8.87 -2.95
C VAL A 123 0.20 7.36 -2.95
N VAL A 124 0.07 6.75 -4.13
CA VAL A 124 -0.05 5.30 -4.32
C VAL A 124 0.85 4.83 -5.46
N THR A 125 1.00 3.52 -5.59
CA THR A 125 1.67 2.89 -6.73
C THR A 125 0.66 2.51 -7.82
N ASP A 126 1.15 2.38 -9.08
CA ASP A 126 0.33 1.85 -10.18
C ASP A 126 0.32 0.31 -10.16
N ASP A 127 -0.42 -0.24 -9.19
CA ASP A 127 -0.55 -1.67 -8.98
C ASP A 127 -1.16 -2.40 -10.18
N ARG A 128 -2.07 -1.74 -10.93
CA ARG A 128 -2.70 -2.33 -12.11
C ARG A 128 -1.70 -2.47 -13.25
N LYS A 129 -0.93 -1.43 -13.54
CA LYS A 129 0.12 -1.46 -14.55
C LYS A 129 1.16 -2.53 -14.23
N ALA A 130 1.61 -2.60 -12.98
CA ALA A 130 2.59 -3.58 -12.56
C ALA A 130 2.05 -5.01 -12.61
N GLY A 131 0.78 -5.24 -12.24
CA GLY A 131 0.11 -6.55 -12.39
C GLY A 131 0.03 -7.02 -13.84
N LEU A 132 -0.27 -6.10 -14.79
CA LEU A 132 -0.26 -6.37 -16.22
C LEU A 132 1.15 -6.73 -16.69
N GLN A 133 2.14 -5.92 -16.37
CA GLN A 133 3.54 -6.15 -16.76
C GLN A 133 4.10 -7.47 -16.18
N ALA A 134 3.64 -7.91 -15.01
CA ALA A 134 4.02 -9.21 -14.45
C ALA A 134 3.59 -10.36 -15.36
N VAL A 135 2.37 -10.31 -15.88
CA VAL A 135 1.87 -11.34 -16.81
C VAL A 135 2.60 -11.24 -18.15
N ASP A 136 2.79 -10.05 -18.69
CA ASP A 136 3.50 -9.86 -19.96
C ASP A 136 4.92 -10.45 -19.89
N LEU A 137 5.65 -10.23 -18.80
CA LEU A 137 6.97 -10.85 -18.59
C LEU A 137 6.89 -12.38 -18.57
N LEU A 138 5.94 -12.96 -17.84
CA LEU A 138 5.80 -14.42 -17.78
C LEU A 138 5.48 -15.03 -19.16
N ILE A 139 4.61 -14.37 -19.93
CA ILE A 139 4.29 -14.79 -21.32
C ILE A 139 5.52 -14.67 -22.22
N GLU A 140 6.28 -13.58 -22.13
CA GLU A 140 7.53 -13.38 -22.87
C GLU A 140 8.56 -14.49 -22.54
N LYS A 141 8.62 -14.92 -21.28
CA LYS A 141 9.45 -16.04 -20.81
C LYS A 141 8.88 -17.42 -21.20
N GLY A 142 7.77 -17.48 -21.92
CA GLY A 142 7.17 -18.71 -22.45
C GLY A 142 6.15 -19.40 -21.57
N CYS A 143 5.74 -18.78 -20.45
CA CYS A 143 4.65 -19.32 -19.61
C CYS A 143 3.32 -19.35 -20.38
N ARG A 144 2.50 -20.36 -20.07
CA ARG A 144 1.18 -20.57 -20.71
C ARG A 144 0.06 -20.70 -19.70
N ARG A 145 0.35 -21.22 -18.51
CA ARG A 145 -0.61 -21.38 -17.42
C ARG A 145 -0.14 -20.59 -16.21
N ILE A 146 -0.66 -19.38 -16.10
CA ILE A 146 -0.23 -18.43 -15.08
C ILE A 146 -1.26 -18.42 -13.94
N GLY A 147 -0.78 -18.65 -12.72
CA GLY A 147 -1.57 -18.55 -11.50
C GLY A 147 -1.25 -17.28 -10.71
N GLY A 148 -2.03 -17.04 -9.66
CA GLY A 148 -1.81 -15.88 -8.82
C GLY A 148 -2.23 -16.07 -7.36
N VAL A 149 -1.57 -15.34 -6.46
CA VAL A 149 -1.92 -15.28 -5.03
C VAL A 149 -2.08 -13.82 -4.63
N PHE A 150 -3.30 -13.40 -4.30
CA PHE A 150 -3.65 -11.99 -4.09
C PHE A 150 -4.29 -11.76 -2.74
N LYS A 151 -4.13 -10.54 -2.23
CA LYS A 151 -4.73 -10.10 -0.98
C LYS A 151 -6.07 -9.42 -1.24
N SER A 152 -7.12 -9.85 -0.52
CA SER A 152 -8.50 -9.44 -0.77
C SER A 152 -8.96 -8.24 0.06
N ASP A 153 -8.25 -7.89 1.13
CA ASP A 153 -8.68 -6.85 2.06
C ASP A 153 -7.96 -5.50 1.89
N ASP A 154 -7.16 -5.33 0.81
CA ASP A 154 -6.62 -4.03 0.42
C ASP A 154 -6.75 -3.72 -1.08
N MET A 155 -6.68 -2.44 -1.43
CA MET A 155 -6.80 -1.98 -2.82
C MET A 155 -5.62 -2.40 -3.69
N GLN A 156 -4.42 -2.55 -3.13
CA GLN A 156 -3.23 -2.97 -3.88
C GLN A 156 -3.43 -4.39 -4.42
N GLY A 157 -3.96 -5.31 -3.60
CA GLY A 157 -4.27 -6.67 -4.05
C GLY A 157 -5.28 -6.71 -5.19
N HIS A 158 -6.31 -5.89 -5.11
CA HIS A 158 -7.30 -5.76 -6.19
C HIS A 158 -6.71 -5.08 -7.44
N GLY A 159 -5.84 -4.09 -7.28
CA GLY A 159 -5.15 -3.44 -8.38
C GLY A 159 -4.23 -4.42 -9.14
N ARG A 160 -3.38 -5.15 -8.40
CA ARG A 160 -2.48 -6.18 -8.96
C ARG A 160 -3.25 -7.28 -9.67
N TYR A 161 -4.36 -7.75 -9.08
CA TYR A 161 -5.22 -8.74 -9.72
C TYR A 161 -5.92 -8.19 -10.98
N ALA A 162 -6.38 -6.95 -10.96
CA ALA A 162 -7.00 -6.34 -12.15
C ALA A 162 -5.99 -6.28 -13.31
N GLY A 163 -4.74 -5.86 -13.05
CA GLY A 163 -3.68 -5.89 -14.04
C GLY A 163 -3.31 -7.30 -14.50
N PHE A 164 -3.23 -8.26 -13.57
CA PHE A 164 -3.02 -9.68 -13.86
C PHE A 164 -4.11 -10.22 -14.80
N SER A 165 -5.37 -9.98 -14.51
CA SER A 165 -6.50 -10.41 -15.33
C SER A 165 -6.48 -9.78 -16.72
N GLU A 166 -6.18 -8.48 -16.80
CA GLU A 166 -6.03 -7.74 -18.05
C GLU A 166 -4.88 -8.30 -18.89
N GLY A 167 -3.73 -8.57 -18.28
CA GLY A 167 -2.57 -9.17 -18.94
C GLY A 167 -2.89 -10.55 -19.52
N LEU A 168 -3.60 -11.41 -18.79
CA LEU A 168 -4.03 -12.72 -19.31
C LEU A 168 -4.95 -12.58 -20.53
N ILE A 169 -5.97 -11.72 -20.43
CA ILE A 169 -6.92 -11.47 -21.53
C ILE A 169 -6.19 -10.91 -22.76
N HIS A 170 -5.31 -9.92 -22.56
CA HIS A 170 -4.55 -9.27 -23.61
C HIS A 170 -3.67 -10.28 -24.38
N ASN A 171 -3.08 -11.23 -23.67
CA ASN A 171 -2.24 -12.27 -24.26
C ASN A 171 -3.01 -13.52 -24.72
N GLY A 172 -4.34 -13.48 -24.75
CA GLY A 172 -5.19 -14.59 -25.20
C GLY A 172 -5.16 -15.81 -24.27
N CYS A 173 -4.75 -15.64 -23.03
CA CYS A 173 -4.75 -16.69 -22.02
C CYS A 173 -6.14 -16.80 -21.35
N VAL A 174 -6.46 -18.02 -20.88
CA VAL A 174 -7.70 -18.25 -20.14
C VAL A 174 -7.57 -17.67 -18.76
N LEU A 175 -8.46 -16.75 -18.39
CA LEU A 175 -8.64 -16.32 -17.01
C LEU A 175 -9.50 -17.37 -16.29
N GLY A 176 -8.85 -18.23 -15.52
CA GLY A 176 -9.52 -19.27 -14.74
C GLY A 176 -9.42 -18.99 -13.25
N ASP A 177 -10.53 -19.13 -12.53
CA ASP A 177 -10.55 -18.98 -11.06
C ASP A 177 -9.79 -20.10 -10.36
N ASP A 178 -9.56 -21.22 -11.05
CA ASP A 178 -8.92 -22.41 -10.49
C ASP A 178 -7.46 -22.20 -10.06
N ASN A 179 -6.76 -21.25 -10.68
CA ASN A 179 -5.35 -20.98 -10.44
C ASN A 179 -5.13 -19.69 -9.62
N VAL A 180 -6.18 -19.13 -9.04
CA VAL A 180 -6.10 -17.90 -8.24
C VAL A 180 -6.45 -18.20 -6.80
N VAL A 181 -5.60 -17.75 -5.89
CA VAL A 181 -5.81 -17.84 -4.45
C VAL A 181 -5.95 -16.45 -3.86
N TRP A 182 -7.03 -16.22 -3.13
CA TRP A 182 -7.27 -15.01 -2.37
C TRP A 182 -7.07 -15.27 -0.88
N TYR A 183 -6.51 -14.28 -0.17
CA TYR A 183 -6.35 -14.34 1.27
C TYR A 183 -6.57 -12.97 1.90
N THR A 184 -6.96 -12.95 3.16
CA THR A 184 -7.06 -11.75 3.99
C THR A 184 -5.82 -11.57 4.88
N THR A 185 -5.62 -10.39 5.45
CA THR A 185 -4.58 -10.15 6.45
C THR A 185 -4.61 -11.17 7.59
N ALA A 186 -5.81 -11.55 8.06
CA ALA A 186 -5.99 -12.51 9.16
C ALA A 186 -5.53 -13.94 8.77
N GLU A 187 -5.65 -14.31 7.51
CA GLU A 187 -5.28 -15.62 6.99
C GLU A 187 -3.80 -15.73 6.63
N ARG A 188 -3.09 -14.61 6.42
CA ARG A 188 -1.69 -14.60 5.97
C ARG A 188 -0.79 -15.56 6.75
N SER A 189 -0.90 -15.59 8.07
CA SER A 189 -0.06 -16.45 8.94
C SER A 189 -0.37 -17.95 8.83
N ARG A 190 -1.49 -18.31 8.18
CA ARG A 190 -1.95 -19.69 8.03
C ARG A 190 -1.80 -20.23 6.61
N LEU A 191 -1.53 -19.36 5.61
CA LEU A 191 -1.49 -19.74 4.19
C LEU A 191 -0.60 -20.95 3.90
N PHE A 192 0.59 -20.98 4.49
CA PHE A 192 1.62 -21.99 4.22
C PHE A 192 1.77 -23.00 5.38
N ARG A 193 0.80 -23.05 6.31
CA ARG A 193 0.79 -24.10 7.35
C ARG A 193 0.33 -25.43 6.76
N PRO A 194 0.71 -26.56 7.38
CA PRO A 194 0.37 -27.91 6.85
C PRO A 194 -1.11 -28.12 6.54
N ASP A 195 -2.00 -27.52 7.32
CA ASP A 195 -3.45 -27.59 7.15
C ASP A 195 -3.98 -26.87 5.89
N ASN A 196 -3.21 -25.91 5.35
CA ASN A 196 -3.58 -25.14 4.14
C ASN A 196 -2.63 -25.34 2.96
N SER A 197 -1.43 -25.87 3.19
CA SER A 197 -0.39 -26.02 2.17
C SER A 197 -0.82 -26.89 0.99
N ASP A 198 -1.53 -27.99 1.26
CA ASP A 198 -2.03 -28.88 0.21
C ASP A 198 -3.07 -28.19 -0.67
N TYR A 199 -3.98 -27.42 -0.08
CA TYR A 199 -4.94 -26.61 -0.85
C TYR A 199 -4.22 -25.58 -1.72
N MET A 200 -3.26 -24.85 -1.17
CA MET A 200 -2.46 -23.89 -1.93
C MET A 200 -1.72 -24.54 -3.09
N PHE A 201 -1.08 -25.70 -2.83
CA PHE A 201 -0.37 -26.43 -3.87
C PHE A 201 -1.30 -26.92 -4.99
N GLU A 202 -2.44 -27.52 -4.66
CA GLU A 202 -3.41 -27.99 -5.66
C GLU A 202 -3.97 -26.84 -6.52
N ARG A 203 -4.19 -25.66 -5.94
CA ARG A 203 -4.62 -24.45 -6.68
C ARG A 203 -3.57 -23.96 -7.67
N LEU A 204 -2.29 -24.05 -7.32
CA LEU A 204 -1.16 -23.61 -8.14
C LEU A 204 -0.56 -24.71 -9.01
N ARG A 205 -1.04 -25.96 -8.84
CA ARG A 205 -0.53 -27.12 -9.54
C ARG A 205 -0.68 -26.98 -11.06
N GLY A 206 0.42 -27.24 -11.76
CA GLY A 206 0.49 -27.18 -13.23
C GLY A 206 0.57 -25.74 -13.78
N CYS A 207 0.66 -24.72 -12.94
CA CYS A 207 1.10 -23.40 -13.39
C CYS A 207 2.59 -23.43 -13.73
N ASP A 208 2.99 -22.72 -14.78
CA ASP A 208 4.38 -22.52 -15.21
C ASP A 208 4.87 -21.09 -14.90
N GLY A 209 3.96 -20.21 -14.46
CA GLY A 209 4.23 -18.89 -13.93
C GLY A 209 3.27 -18.52 -12.80
N ILE A 210 3.74 -17.83 -11.75
CA ILE A 210 2.92 -17.43 -10.60
C ILE A 210 3.22 -15.97 -10.25
N VAL A 211 2.17 -15.15 -10.18
CA VAL A 211 2.21 -13.78 -9.69
C VAL A 211 1.75 -13.75 -8.24
N CYS A 212 2.61 -13.29 -7.34
CA CYS A 212 2.35 -13.23 -5.92
C CYS A 212 2.09 -11.79 -5.48
N TYR A 213 1.15 -11.60 -4.55
CA TYR A 213 0.81 -10.28 -4.01
C TYR A 213 2.05 -9.47 -3.59
N ASN A 214 3.03 -10.10 -2.94
CA ASN A 214 4.28 -9.46 -2.58
C ASN A 214 5.40 -10.49 -2.36
N ASP A 215 6.61 -10.04 -2.02
CA ASP A 215 7.77 -10.92 -1.84
C ASP A 215 7.62 -11.91 -0.68
N GLN A 216 6.87 -11.53 0.38
CA GLN A 216 6.58 -12.47 1.49
C GLN A 216 5.76 -13.66 1.01
N ILE A 217 4.77 -13.42 0.16
CA ILE A 217 3.95 -14.46 -0.45
C ILE A 217 4.75 -15.23 -1.49
N ALA A 218 5.56 -14.56 -2.30
CA ALA A 218 6.42 -15.21 -3.29
C ALA A 218 7.42 -16.17 -2.62
N TYR A 219 8.04 -15.74 -1.52
CA TYR A 219 8.90 -16.62 -0.71
C TYR A 219 8.15 -17.87 -0.22
N GLY A 220 6.96 -17.68 0.34
CA GLY A 220 6.14 -18.82 0.81
C GLY A 220 5.72 -19.76 -0.32
N VAL A 221 5.40 -19.22 -1.51
CA VAL A 221 5.07 -20.03 -2.71
C VAL A 221 6.30 -20.80 -3.18
N ILE A 222 7.48 -20.19 -3.24
CA ILE A 222 8.73 -20.88 -3.63
C ILE A 222 9.03 -22.03 -2.65
N ASP A 223 8.96 -21.79 -1.34
CA ASP A 223 9.16 -22.83 -0.31
C ASP A 223 8.14 -23.98 -0.45
N LEU A 224 6.87 -23.65 -0.72
CA LEU A 224 5.81 -24.63 -0.98
C LEU A 224 6.12 -25.48 -2.21
N LEU A 225 6.48 -24.86 -3.33
CA LEU A 225 6.82 -25.56 -4.58
C LEU A 225 8.00 -26.50 -4.39
N GLN A 226 9.07 -26.04 -3.72
CA GLN A 226 10.26 -26.85 -3.44
C GLN A 226 9.95 -28.07 -2.56
N LYS A 227 9.08 -27.94 -1.57
CA LYS A 227 8.60 -29.07 -0.74
C LYS A 227 7.87 -30.13 -1.56
N HIS A 228 7.27 -29.75 -2.68
CA HIS A 228 6.62 -30.66 -3.62
C HIS A 228 7.52 -31.05 -4.82
N ASN A 229 8.86 -30.83 -4.72
CA ASN A 229 9.84 -31.12 -5.76
C ASN A 229 9.63 -30.37 -7.08
N VAL A 230 9.01 -29.19 -7.04
CA VAL A 230 8.87 -28.27 -8.17
C VAL A 230 9.95 -27.19 -8.06
N ARG A 231 10.78 -27.07 -9.09
CA ARG A 231 11.94 -26.16 -9.10
C ARG A 231 11.56 -24.77 -9.58
N VAL A 232 12.14 -23.77 -8.96
CA VAL A 232 12.06 -22.38 -9.37
C VAL A 232 13.48 -21.89 -9.66
N PRO A 233 13.78 -21.40 -10.86
CA PRO A 233 12.88 -21.02 -11.97
C PRO A 233 12.63 -22.14 -13.00
N GLU A 234 13.24 -23.34 -12.92
CA GLU A 234 13.30 -24.32 -14.02
C GLU A 234 11.91 -24.85 -14.42
N ASP A 235 11.05 -25.13 -13.46
CA ASP A 235 9.71 -25.68 -13.70
C ASP A 235 8.64 -24.59 -13.64
N VAL A 236 8.77 -23.62 -12.70
CA VAL A 236 7.82 -22.54 -12.49
C VAL A 236 8.56 -21.21 -12.29
N LEU A 237 8.11 -20.14 -12.95
CA LEU A 237 8.58 -18.78 -12.72
C LEU A 237 7.73 -18.09 -11.64
N VAL A 238 8.36 -17.30 -10.77
CA VAL A 238 7.65 -16.61 -9.69
C VAL A 238 8.00 -15.12 -9.69
N ILE A 239 6.97 -14.26 -9.61
CA ILE A 239 7.12 -12.80 -9.50
C ILE A 239 6.49 -12.32 -8.21
N GLY A 240 7.20 -11.45 -7.49
CA GLY A 240 6.73 -10.74 -6.30
C GLY A 240 6.56 -9.24 -6.55
N PHE A 241 6.27 -8.51 -5.47
CA PHE A 241 6.21 -7.06 -5.43
C PHE A 241 6.91 -6.55 -4.18
N ASP A 242 7.27 -5.28 -4.21
CA ASP A 242 7.86 -4.46 -3.18
C ASP A 242 9.39 -4.40 -3.18
N ASP A 243 10.09 -5.34 -3.84
CA ASP A 243 11.55 -5.47 -3.85
C ASP A 243 12.13 -5.24 -2.44
N SER A 244 11.63 -6.05 -1.52
CA SER A 244 12.00 -6.06 -0.11
C SER A 244 13.31 -6.84 0.11
N SER A 245 13.86 -6.76 1.32
CA SER A 245 15.02 -7.59 1.70
C SER A 245 14.77 -9.09 1.51
N ILE A 246 13.52 -9.54 1.64
CA ILE A 246 13.15 -10.95 1.41
C ILE A 246 13.46 -11.38 -0.02
N SER A 247 13.20 -10.52 -1.01
CA SER A 247 13.48 -10.84 -2.41
C SER A 247 14.96 -11.06 -2.71
N GLU A 248 15.85 -10.44 -1.93
CA GLU A 248 17.30 -10.57 -2.09
C GLU A 248 17.89 -11.73 -1.28
N TYR A 249 17.34 -12.01 -0.09
CA TYR A 249 17.87 -13.04 0.81
C TYR A 249 17.13 -14.39 0.71
N SER A 250 16.11 -14.49 -0.14
CA SER A 250 15.47 -15.75 -0.47
C SER A 250 16.47 -16.74 -1.11
N PRO A 251 16.37 -18.06 -0.86
CA PRO A 251 17.23 -19.08 -1.50
C PRO A 251 17.23 -18.98 -3.03
N VAL A 252 16.11 -18.60 -3.63
CA VAL A 252 15.99 -18.18 -5.04
C VAL A 252 15.65 -16.70 -5.01
N LYS A 253 16.51 -15.83 -5.50
CA LYS A 253 16.26 -14.38 -5.50
C LYS A 253 15.03 -14.04 -6.34
N ILE A 254 14.09 -13.32 -5.73
CA ILE A 254 12.76 -13.10 -6.28
C ILE A 254 12.76 -11.89 -7.21
N THR A 255 12.39 -12.09 -8.47
CA THR A 255 12.02 -11.02 -9.40
C THR A 255 10.84 -10.25 -8.82
N SER A 256 10.98 -8.93 -8.69
CA SER A 256 10.03 -8.13 -7.94
C SER A 256 9.86 -6.74 -8.53
N PHE A 257 8.66 -6.19 -8.45
CA PHE A 257 8.41 -4.78 -8.75
C PHE A 257 8.88 -3.92 -7.59
N VAL A 258 9.70 -2.92 -7.87
CA VAL A 258 10.32 -2.06 -6.85
C VAL A 258 9.28 -1.08 -6.31
N HIS A 259 8.91 -1.22 -5.04
CA HIS A 259 8.11 -0.21 -4.36
C HIS A 259 8.97 1.03 -4.06
N PRO A 260 8.57 2.24 -4.48
CA PRO A 260 9.33 3.48 -4.27
C PRO A 260 9.20 3.99 -2.83
N LYS A 261 9.64 3.20 -1.84
CA LYS A 261 9.38 3.36 -0.41
C LYS A 261 9.72 4.74 0.14
N VAL A 262 10.94 5.21 -0.13
CA VAL A 262 11.42 6.53 0.35
C VAL A 262 10.69 7.65 -0.34
N GLU A 263 10.49 7.54 -1.66
CA GLU A 263 9.79 8.53 -2.46
C GLU A 263 8.32 8.64 -2.06
N MET A 264 7.65 7.51 -1.82
CA MET A 264 6.29 7.44 -1.29
C MET A 264 6.16 8.27 -0.01
N GLY A 265 7.04 8.04 0.96
CA GLY A 265 7.02 8.75 2.23
C GLY A 265 7.29 10.25 2.06
N ARG A 266 8.31 10.62 1.27
CA ARG A 266 8.63 12.02 0.98
C ARG A 266 7.50 12.74 0.25
N ALA A 267 6.91 12.10 -0.74
CA ALA A 267 5.80 12.67 -1.51
C ALA A 267 4.58 12.93 -0.61
N ALA A 268 4.20 11.97 0.23
CA ALA A 268 3.08 12.12 1.16
C ALA A 268 3.33 13.28 2.15
N ALA A 269 4.54 13.38 2.69
CA ALA A 269 4.92 14.46 3.61
C ALA A 269 4.92 15.83 2.91
N ASN A 270 5.48 15.93 1.70
CA ASN A 270 5.50 17.18 0.94
C ASN A 270 4.09 17.67 0.59
N LYS A 271 3.19 16.75 0.20
CA LYS A 271 1.78 17.08 -0.03
C LYS A 271 1.11 17.63 1.22
N LEU A 272 1.31 16.98 2.37
CA LEU A 272 0.78 17.49 3.63
C LEU A 272 1.34 18.88 3.98
N ILE A 273 2.65 19.11 3.84
CA ILE A 273 3.29 20.40 4.07
C ILE A 273 2.69 21.48 3.16
N HIS A 274 2.47 21.16 1.88
CA HIS A 274 1.83 22.06 0.93
C HIS A 274 0.43 22.44 1.38
N MET A 275 -0.41 21.46 1.74
CA MET A 275 -1.78 21.70 2.23
C MET A 275 -1.82 22.50 3.55
N LEU A 276 -0.78 22.43 4.37
CA LEU A 276 -0.67 23.21 5.61
C LEU A 276 -0.27 24.67 5.36
N ARG A 277 0.50 24.93 4.29
CA ARG A 277 1.09 26.26 3.99
C ARG A 277 0.39 27.02 2.88
N SER A 278 -0.28 26.32 1.96
CA SER A 278 -1.01 26.88 0.83
C SER A 278 -2.50 26.59 0.92
N SER A 279 -3.30 27.42 0.26
CA SER A 279 -4.72 27.17 0.01
C SER A 279 -4.95 26.55 -1.38
N ASP A 280 -3.90 26.36 -2.16
CA ASP A 280 -4.00 25.75 -3.48
C ASP A 280 -4.38 24.28 -3.36
N PRO A 281 -5.25 23.76 -4.24
CA PRO A 281 -5.66 22.37 -4.21
C PRO A 281 -4.46 21.45 -4.50
N GLU A 282 -4.29 20.43 -3.66
CA GLU A 282 -3.29 19.39 -3.88
C GLU A 282 -3.90 18.24 -4.68
N GLN A 283 -3.12 17.61 -5.55
CA GLN A 283 -3.57 16.53 -6.42
C GLN A 283 -3.02 15.17 -5.94
N PRO A 284 -3.75 14.09 -6.17
CA PRO A 284 -3.23 12.74 -5.99
C PRO A 284 -1.96 12.47 -6.82
N LEU A 285 -1.12 11.53 -6.37
CA LEU A 285 0.07 11.09 -7.08
C LEU A 285 0.09 9.57 -7.20
N VAL A 286 0.35 9.09 -8.40
CA VAL A 286 0.56 7.66 -8.69
C VAL A 286 2.03 7.48 -9.08
N LEU A 287 2.74 6.62 -8.37
CA LEU A 287 4.16 6.32 -8.59
C LEU A 287 4.31 5.03 -9.40
N ASP A 288 5.26 5.03 -10.32
CA ASP A 288 5.63 3.82 -11.05
C ASP A 288 6.37 2.81 -10.16
N MET A 289 6.24 1.53 -10.51
CA MET A 289 7.00 0.44 -9.91
C MET A 289 7.86 -0.22 -11.00
N PRO A 290 9.15 0.13 -11.14
CA PRO A 290 10.02 -0.54 -12.08
C PRO A 290 10.25 -1.99 -11.67
N LEU A 291 10.41 -2.88 -12.66
CA LEU A 291 10.70 -4.29 -12.44
C LEU A 291 12.19 -4.49 -12.18
N HIS A 292 12.52 -5.28 -11.16
CA HIS A 292 13.86 -5.79 -10.89
C HIS A 292 13.90 -7.30 -11.13
N GLU A 293 14.37 -7.69 -12.32
CA GLU A 293 14.43 -9.10 -12.71
C GLU A 293 15.60 -9.81 -12.02
N LYS A 294 15.30 -10.90 -11.32
CA LYS A 294 16.25 -11.74 -10.56
C LYS A 294 16.12 -13.22 -10.96
N GLU A 295 16.62 -14.11 -10.09
CA GLU A 295 16.74 -15.54 -10.38
C GLU A 295 15.40 -16.22 -10.65
N SER A 296 14.33 -15.89 -9.91
CA SER A 296 13.05 -16.58 -9.98
C SER A 296 12.32 -16.50 -11.34
N THR A 297 12.84 -15.70 -12.30
CA THR A 297 12.34 -15.64 -13.67
C THR A 297 13.45 -15.84 -14.74
N ARG A 298 14.67 -16.17 -14.33
CA ARG A 298 15.79 -16.40 -15.25
C ARG A 298 15.96 -17.90 -15.49
N ARG A 299 15.40 -18.38 -16.60
CA ARG A 299 15.65 -19.73 -17.15
C ARG A 299 16.84 -19.69 -18.08
#